data_eed12682397a03fdbb58fa423c9a52fd
#
_entry.id   eed12682397a03fdbb58fa423c9a52fd
#
_cell.length_a   1.000
_cell.length_b   1.000
_cell.length_c   1.000
_cell.angle_alpha   90.00
_cell.angle_beta   90.00
_cell.angle_gamma   90.00
#
_symmetry.space_group_name_H-M   'P 1'
#
loop_
_entity.id
_entity.type
_entity.pdbx_description
1 polymer ?
#
loop_
_entity_poly.entity_id
_entity_poly.type
_entity_poly.pdbx_seq_one_letter_code
_entity_poly.pdbx_strand_id
1 'polypeptide(L)'
;MKKVLVTGADGFIGSHLTESLLEKGYDVKAFTYYNSFNTWGWLDTLPKEKLNQIEVFSGDIRDPNGVREAMKGVDQVFHLAALIAIPFSYHSPDSYVDTNIKGTLNVLQAARDLGTEKIMVTSTSEVYGTAQYVPIDEKHPFQGQSPYSATKIGADRLAESFYRSFNLPVAIVRPFNTFGPRQSARAVIPTIITQLLAGKEEIKLGSLTPTRDFNYVKDTAAGFIAIAESDKTIGQEINIATQREISIGDLAKEIIAQINPDAKIVCDEQRLRPKKSEVNRLLGANAKIKELTDWKQQYTFEQGIAETIAWIRQNMAAYKTDIYNV
;
A
#
# COMPACT_ATOMS: atom_id res chain seq x y z
N MET A 1 -25.45 -5.82 -7.39
CA MET A 1 -24.24 -5.00 -7.24
C MET A 1 -23.70 -5.31 -5.85
N LYS A 2 -22.43 -5.70 -5.69
CA LYS A 2 -21.86 -5.96 -4.36
C LYS A 2 -21.51 -4.62 -3.70
N LYS A 3 -21.85 -4.50 -2.42
CA LYS A 3 -21.44 -3.37 -1.58
C LYS A 3 -20.13 -3.68 -0.91
N VAL A 4 -19.12 -2.82 -1.09
CA VAL A 4 -17.77 -3.04 -0.57
C VAL A 4 -17.32 -1.90 0.33
N LEU A 5 -16.57 -2.23 1.38
CA LEU A 5 -15.91 -1.25 2.24
C LEU A 5 -14.41 -1.22 1.91
N VAL A 6 -13.86 -0.04 1.68
CA VAL A 6 -12.42 0.19 1.58
C VAL A 6 -11.97 0.97 2.81
N THR A 7 -11.24 0.34 3.73
CA THR A 7 -10.63 1.08 4.85
C THR A 7 -9.30 1.68 4.41
N GLY A 8 -9.00 2.91 4.87
CA GLY A 8 -7.84 3.66 4.37
C GLY A 8 -8.04 4.14 2.92
N ALA A 9 -9.29 4.38 2.54
CA ALA A 9 -9.69 4.87 1.21
C ALA A 9 -9.12 6.26 0.91
N ASP A 10 -8.84 7.06 1.92
CA ASP A 10 -8.19 8.37 1.87
C ASP A 10 -6.69 8.30 1.54
N GLY A 11 -6.09 7.11 1.64
CA GLY A 11 -4.67 6.87 1.38
C GLY A 11 -4.33 6.69 -0.11
N PHE A 12 -3.04 6.49 -0.37
CA PHE A 12 -2.49 6.31 -1.73
C PHE A 12 -3.15 5.13 -2.47
N ILE A 13 -2.93 3.89 -2.03
CA ILE A 13 -3.49 2.71 -2.70
C ILE A 13 -5.01 2.67 -2.57
N GLY A 14 -5.53 3.04 -1.39
CA GLY A 14 -6.97 3.02 -1.11
C GLY A 14 -7.79 3.91 -2.04
N SER A 15 -7.30 5.11 -2.38
CA SER A 15 -8.00 6.00 -3.31
C SER A 15 -8.04 5.48 -4.75
N HIS A 16 -6.96 4.83 -5.23
CA HIS A 16 -6.94 4.17 -6.53
C HIS A 16 -7.84 2.94 -6.56
N LEU A 17 -7.82 2.14 -5.49
CA LEU A 17 -8.69 0.96 -5.38
C LEU A 17 -10.17 1.37 -5.37
N THR A 18 -10.52 2.41 -4.59
CA THR A 18 -11.88 2.99 -4.56
C THR A 18 -12.33 3.41 -5.96
N GLU A 19 -11.49 4.12 -6.71
CA GLU A 19 -11.76 4.54 -8.08
C GLU A 19 -11.95 3.34 -9.03
N SER A 20 -11.06 2.35 -8.95
CA SER A 20 -11.14 1.13 -9.77
C SER A 20 -12.39 0.29 -9.47
N LEU A 21 -12.82 0.22 -8.20
CA LEU A 21 -14.04 -0.48 -7.80
C LEU A 21 -15.30 0.20 -8.35
N LEU A 22 -15.37 1.54 -8.32
CA LEU A 22 -16.46 2.31 -8.95
C LEU A 22 -16.53 2.04 -10.45
N GLU A 23 -15.38 2.07 -11.14
CA GLU A 23 -15.30 1.81 -12.59
C GLU A 23 -15.77 0.39 -12.95
N LYS A 24 -15.62 -0.56 -12.05
CA LYS A 24 -16.15 -1.93 -12.18
C LYS A 24 -17.61 -2.09 -11.74
N GLY A 25 -18.26 -1.02 -11.28
CA GLY A 25 -19.67 -1.02 -10.92
C GLY A 25 -19.99 -1.56 -9.52
N TYR A 26 -19.02 -1.51 -8.58
CA TYR A 26 -19.29 -1.79 -7.17
C TYR A 26 -19.98 -0.61 -6.47
N ASP A 27 -20.82 -0.90 -5.48
CA ASP A 27 -21.30 0.10 -4.51
C ASP A 27 -20.22 0.27 -3.44
N VAL A 28 -19.54 1.43 -3.43
CA VAL A 28 -18.35 1.65 -2.62
C VAL A 28 -18.62 2.52 -1.41
N LYS A 29 -18.34 1.98 -0.24
CA LYS A 29 -18.24 2.71 1.02
C LYS A 29 -16.76 2.93 1.36
N ALA A 30 -16.35 4.18 1.50
CA ALA A 30 -14.99 4.59 1.81
C ALA A 30 -14.86 4.90 3.30
N PHE A 31 -14.06 4.13 4.03
CA PHE A 31 -13.71 4.44 5.40
C PHE A 31 -12.44 5.27 5.41
N THR A 32 -12.59 6.54 5.79
CA THR A 32 -11.51 7.54 5.85
C THR A 32 -11.12 7.82 7.30
N TYR A 33 -9.86 8.23 7.53
CA TYR A 33 -9.44 8.64 8.87
C TYR A 33 -10.07 9.99 9.25
N TYR A 34 -10.76 10.04 10.39
CA TYR A 34 -11.34 11.29 10.90
C TYR A 34 -10.26 12.32 11.19
N ASN A 35 -10.45 13.52 10.68
CA ASN A 35 -9.59 14.67 10.95
C ASN A 35 -10.40 15.97 10.98
N SER A 36 -9.83 17.03 11.61
CA SER A 36 -10.44 18.34 11.71
C SER A 36 -10.13 19.28 10.55
N PHE A 37 -9.40 18.80 9.52
CA PHE A 37 -8.97 19.62 8.38
C PHE A 37 -9.98 19.65 7.24
N ASN A 38 -11.14 19.01 7.40
CA ASN A 38 -12.22 18.93 6.39
C ASN A 38 -11.71 18.35 5.07
N THR A 39 -10.97 17.25 5.13
CA THR A 39 -10.44 16.54 3.97
C THR A 39 -10.67 15.04 4.08
N TRP A 40 -10.92 14.41 2.92
CA TRP A 40 -10.92 12.96 2.75
C TRP A 40 -9.64 12.49 2.05
N GLY A 41 -8.54 13.19 2.28
CA GLY A 41 -7.23 12.84 1.72
C GLY A 41 -7.23 12.83 0.20
N TRP A 42 -6.70 11.77 -0.39
CA TRP A 42 -6.60 11.67 -1.85
C TRP A 42 -7.94 11.47 -2.57
N LEU A 43 -9.03 11.14 -1.86
CA LEU A 43 -10.36 11.09 -2.47
C LEU A 43 -10.80 12.47 -2.95
N ASP A 44 -10.36 13.56 -2.30
CA ASP A 44 -10.67 14.93 -2.72
C ASP A 44 -10.10 15.29 -4.11
N THR A 45 -9.17 14.48 -4.63
CA THR A 45 -8.63 14.65 -5.99
C THR A 45 -9.46 13.96 -7.08
N LEU A 46 -10.48 13.20 -6.70
CA LEU A 46 -11.38 12.56 -7.65
C LEU A 46 -12.32 13.57 -8.31
N PRO A 47 -12.73 13.34 -9.57
CA PRO A 47 -13.81 14.10 -10.19
C PRO A 47 -15.08 14.04 -9.33
N LYS A 48 -15.81 15.16 -9.26
CA LYS A 48 -17.04 15.27 -8.45
C LYS A 48 -18.07 14.19 -8.76
N GLU A 49 -18.17 13.80 -10.02
CA GLU A 49 -19.10 12.77 -10.49
C GLU A 49 -18.77 11.39 -9.90
N LYS A 50 -17.48 11.08 -9.70
CA LYS A 50 -17.06 9.85 -9.02
C LYS A 50 -17.23 9.97 -7.50
N LEU A 51 -16.85 11.12 -6.93
CA LEU A 51 -16.94 11.34 -5.49
C LEU A 51 -18.38 11.26 -4.98
N ASN A 52 -19.35 11.76 -5.76
CA ASN A 52 -20.78 11.68 -5.44
C ASN A 52 -21.35 10.25 -5.46
N GLN A 53 -20.64 9.27 -5.99
CA GLN A 53 -21.03 7.85 -6.00
C GLN A 53 -20.50 7.07 -4.81
N ILE A 54 -19.69 7.71 -3.94
CA ILE A 54 -19.04 7.08 -2.80
C ILE A 54 -19.80 7.43 -1.53
N GLU A 55 -20.18 6.40 -0.75
CA GLU A 55 -20.61 6.61 0.64
C GLU A 55 -19.35 6.79 1.51
N VAL A 56 -19.10 7.99 2.04
CA VAL A 56 -17.94 8.24 2.91
C VAL A 56 -18.31 8.09 4.37
N PHE A 57 -17.57 7.28 5.09
CA PHE A 57 -17.63 7.10 6.53
C PHE A 57 -16.31 7.50 7.17
N SER A 58 -16.28 8.59 7.93
CA SER A 58 -15.09 9.05 8.64
C SER A 58 -15.02 8.45 10.04
N GLY A 59 -13.93 7.78 10.39
CA GLY A 59 -13.75 7.10 11.67
C GLY A 59 -12.29 6.78 11.98
N ASP A 60 -12.10 5.98 13.01
CA ASP A 60 -10.79 5.46 13.43
C ASP A 60 -10.83 3.94 13.45
N ILE A 61 -9.89 3.30 12.76
CA ILE A 61 -9.82 1.83 12.69
C ILE A 61 -9.58 1.18 14.06
N ARG A 62 -9.08 1.95 15.04
CA ARG A 62 -8.85 1.52 16.42
C ARG A 62 -10.14 1.48 17.25
N ASP A 63 -11.21 2.13 16.80
CA ASP A 63 -12.52 2.09 17.45
C ASP A 63 -13.35 0.92 16.93
N PRO A 64 -13.59 -0.14 17.75
CA PRO A 64 -14.35 -1.31 17.31
C PRO A 64 -15.83 -0.99 17.01
N ASN A 65 -16.41 0.03 17.66
CA ASN A 65 -17.80 0.39 17.42
C ASN A 65 -17.98 1.10 16.08
N GLY A 66 -17.11 2.06 15.77
CA GLY A 66 -17.08 2.75 14.47
C GLY A 66 -16.82 1.78 13.31
N VAL A 67 -15.87 0.85 13.48
CA VAL A 67 -15.58 -0.21 12.49
C VAL A 67 -16.82 -1.08 12.26
N ARG A 68 -17.47 -1.56 13.32
CA ARG A 68 -18.68 -2.37 13.20
C ARG A 68 -19.81 -1.63 12.50
N GLU A 69 -20.01 -0.35 12.83
CA GLU A 69 -21.02 0.49 12.17
C GLU A 69 -20.73 0.68 10.67
N ALA A 70 -19.48 0.96 10.32
CA ALA A 70 -19.05 1.11 8.92
C ALA A 70 -19.27 -0.17 8.10
N MET A 71 -19.15 -1.34 8.72
CA MET A 71 -19.25 -2.65 8.06
C MET A 71 -20.68 -3.19 7.94
N LYS A 72 -21.69 -2.56 8.55
CA LYS A 72 -23.09 -2.99 8.41
C LYS A 72 -23.55 -2.93 6.95
N GLY A 73 -24.14 -4.03 6.48
CA GLY A 73 -24.67 -4.15 5.11
C GLY A 73 -23.61 -4.17 4.01
N VAL A 74 -22.37 -4.47 4.36
CA VAL A 74 -21.24 -4.59 3.42
C VAL A 74 -20.99 -6.07 3.12
N ASP A 75 -20.89 -6.43 1.83
CA ASP A 75 -20.64 -7.79 1.38
C ASP A 75 -19.14 -8.15 1.51
N GLN A 76 -18.25 -7.26 1.08
CA GLN A 76 -16.80 -7.50 1.08
C GLN A 76 -16.02 -6.31 1.67
N VAL A 77 -14.89 -6.59 2.29
CA VAL A 77 -14.01 -5.58 2.89
C VAL A 77 -12.60 -5.63 2.30
N PHE A 78 -12.13 -4.49 1.82
CA PHE A 78 -10.72 -4.25 1.48
C PHE A 78 -10.09 -3.48 2.64
N HIS A 79 -9.33 -4.17 3.47
CA HIS A 79 -8.73 -3.59 4.65
C HIS A 79 -7.32 -3.08 4.38
N LEU A 80 -7.20 -1.76 4.08
CA LEU A 80 -5.93 -1.08 3.77
C LEU A 80 -5.50 -0.10 4.88
N ALA A 81 -6.39 0.28 5.80
CA ALA A 81 -6.06 1.21 6.87
C ALA A 81 -4.87 0.70 7.71
N ALA A 82 -3.76 1.42 7.69
CA ALA A 82 -2.54 1.08 8.40
C ALA A 82 -1.60 2.29 8.53
N LEU A 83 -0.76 2.29 9.54
CA LEU A 83 0.47 3.10 9.57
C LEU A 83 1.58 2.34 8.85
N ILE A 84 2.25 2.98 7.86
CA ILE A 84 3.15 2.28 6.94
C ILE A 84 4.59 2.82 6.92
N ALA A 85 4.84 4.05 7.37
CA ALA A 85 6.17 4.67 7.28
C ALA A 85 7.17 3.98 8.21
N ILE A 86 8.14 3.22 7.67
CA ILE A 86 9.14 2.53 8.47
C ILE A 86 9.91 3.50 9.39
N PRO A 87 10.44 4.66 8.94
CA PRO A 87 11.13 5.59 9.82
C PRO A 87 10.26 6.08 10.99
N PHE A 88 8.97 6.38 10.74
CA PHE A 88 8.06 6.79 11.82
C PHE A 88 7.80 5.66 12.83
N SER A 89 7.84 4.39 12.40
CA SER A 89 7.67 3.25 13.30
C SER A 89 8.76 3.13 14.36
N TYR A 90 9.93 3.74 14.15
CA TYR A 90 10.98 3.80 15.17
C TYR A 90 10.67 4.80 16.29
N HIS A 91 9.90 5.84 15.99
CA HIS A 91 9.54 6.89 16.94
C HIS A 91 8.24 6.61 17.68
N SER A 92 7.30 5.91 17.03
CA SER A 92 5.96 5.67 17.58
C SER A 92 5.51 4.22 17.38
N PRO A 93 6.25 3.21 17.86
CA PRO A 93 5.93 1.81 17.65
C PRO A 93 4.57 1.41 18.24
N ASP A 94 4.17 1.99 19.35
CA ASP A 94 2.88 1.74 20.02
C ASP A 94 1.70 2.08 19.11
N SER A 95 1.74 3.22 18.43
CA SER A 95 0.72 3.61 17.45
C SER A 95 0.60 2.59 16.31
N TYR A 96 1.70 1.92 15.92
CA TYR A 96 1.68 0.87 14.91
C TYR A 96 1.01 -0.41 15.42
N VAL A 97 1.22 -0.77 16.67
CA VAL A 97 0.52 -1.91 17.31
C VAL A 97 -0.99 -1.63 17.35
N ASP A 98 -1.38 -0.47 17.86
CA ASP A 98 -2.79 -0.08 17.96
C ASP A 98 -3.48 -0.02 16.60
N THR A 99 -2.82 0.58 15.60
CA THR A 99 -3.44 0.73 14.27
C THR A 99 -3.39 -0.58 13.48
N ASN A 100 -2.22 -1.20 13.36
CA ASN A 100 -2.04 -2.30 12.42
C ASN A 100 -2.50 -3.65 12.98
N ILE A 101 -2.29 -3.92 14.28
CA ILE A 101 -2.69 -5.18 14.91
C ILE A 101 -4.12 -5.06 15.44
N LYS A 102 -4.36 -4.11 16.35
CA LYS A 102 -5.68 -3.95 16.98
C LYS A 102 -6.73 -3.49 15.98
N GLY A 103 -6.39 -2.56 15.08
CA GLY A 103 -7.29 -2.15 13.98
C GLY A 103 -7.68 -3.33 13.09
N THR A 104 -6.74 -4.19 12.71
CA THR A 104 -7.05 -5.42 11.96
C THR A 104 -7.93 -6.37 12.78
N LEU A 105 -7.66 -6.54 14.06
CA LEU A 105 -8.51 -7.34 14.95
C LEU A 105 -9.96 -6.83 14.97
N ASN A 106 -10.15 -5.51 15.05
CA ASN A 106 -11.50 -4.90 15.05
C ASN A 106 -12.27 -5.22 13.74
N VAL A 107 -11.58 -5.15 12.59
CA VAL A 107 -12.18 -5.52 11.29
C VAL A 107 -12.54 -7.00 11.23
N LEU A 108 -11.65 -7.90 11.67
CA LEU A 108 -11.89 -9.34 11.67
C LEU A 108 -13.04 -9.74 12.59
N GLN A 109 -13.13 -9.15 13.79
CA GLN A 109 -14.24 -9.40 14.71
C GLN A 109 -15.57 -8.89 14.15
N ALA A 110 -15.60 -7.67 13.63
CA ALA A 110 -16.80 -7.12 13.01
C ALA A 110 -17.25 -7.98 11.80
N ALA A 111 -16.32 -8.42 10.97
CA ALA A 111 -16.61 -9.28 9.82
C ALA A 111 -17.22 -10.62 10.24
N ARG A 112 -16.66 -11.26 11.27
CA ARG A 112 -17.21 -12.51 11.83
C ARG A 112 -18.62 -12.31 12.36
N ASP A 113 -18.83 -11.24 13.15
CA ASP A 113 -20.12 -10.98 13.79
C ASP A 113 -21.22 -10.57 12.80
N LEU A 114 -20.86 -9.93 11.69
CA LEU A 114 -21.78 -9.47 10.66
C LEU A 114 -21.94 -10.46 9.49
N GLY A 115 -21.15 -11.53 9.44
CA GLY A 115 -21.22 -12.52 8.37
C GLY A 115 -20.72 -11.99 7.03
N THR A 116 -19.66 -11.15 7.03
CA THR A 116 -19.05 -10.60 5.80
C THR A 116 -18.59 -11.70 4.87
N GLU A 117 -18.94 -11.63 3.58
CA GLU A 117 -18.67 -12.68 2.60
C GLU A 117 -17.17 -12.89 2.33
N LYS A 118 -16.36 -11.81 2.36
CA LYS A 118 -14.91 -11.91 2.13
C LYS A 118 -14.16 -10.67 2.61
N ILE A 119 -12.95 -10.90 3.14
CA ILE A 119 -12.07 -9.83 3.61
C ILE A 119 -10.71 -9.97 2.94
N MET A 120 -10.24 -8.93 2.27
CA MET A 120 -8.88 -8.79 1.77
C MET A 120 -8.08 -7.97 2.79
N VAL A 121 -7.22 -8.65 3.55
CA VAL A 121 -6.34 -8.01 4.54
C VAL A 121 -5.03 -7.64 3.87
N THR A 122 -4.72 -6.35 3.82
CA THR A 122 -3.49 -5.86 3.22
C THR A 122 -2.30 -6.12 4.13
N SER A 123 -1.35 -6.87 3.63
CA SER A 123 -0.02 -7.09 4.20
C SER A 123 1.05 -6.27 3.43
N THR A 124 2.27 -6.74 3.38
CA THR A 124 3.39 -6.07 2.71
C THR A 124 4.52 -7.06 2.42
N SER A 125 5.32 -6.81 1.39
CA SER A 125 6.57 -7.56 1.15
C SER A 125 7.61 -7.39 2.27
N GLU A 126 7.52 -6.34 3.09
CA GLU A 126 8.43 -6.09 4.22
C GLU A 126 8.33 -7.15 5.34
N VAL A 127 7.28 -7.99 5.36
CA VAL A 127 7.17 -9.13 6.31
C VAL A 127 8.24 -10.19 6.05
N TYR A 128 8.77 -10.27 4.84
CA TYR A 128 9.80 -11.22 4.46
C TYR A 128 11.21 -10.78 4.89
N GLY A 129 11.42 -9.47 5.15
CA GLY A 129 12.74 -8.92 5.37
C GLY A 129 13.62 -9.03 4.12
N THR A 130 14.94 -9.00 4.31
CA THR A 130 15.90 -9.23 3.23
C THR A 130 15.76 -10.64 2.69
N ALA A 131 15.60 -10.76 1.37
CA ALA A 131 15.40 -12.04 0.69
C ALA A 131 16.47 -13.06 1.04
N GLN A 132 16.06 -14.24 1.48
CA GLN A 132 16.92 -15.41 1.66
C GLN A 132 17.06 -16.21 0.35
N TYR A 133 16.06 -16.12 -0.50
CA TYR A 133 16.06 -16.59 -1.90
C TYR A 133 15.13 -15.72 -2.75
N VAL A 134 15.32 -15.74 -4.06
CA VAL A 134 14.50 -15.00 -5.03
C VAL A 134 14.12 -15.89 -6.21
N PRO A 135 12.96 -15.66 -6.82
CA PRO A 135 11.93 -14.71 -6.39
C PRO A 135 11.28 -15.16 -5.07
N ILE A 136 10.88 -14.18 -4.23
CA ILE A 136 10.21 -14.42 -2.95
C ILE A 136 8.80 -14.92 -3.22
N ASP A 137 8.52 -16.16 -2.90
CA ASP A 137 7.17 -16.71 -2.91
C ASP A 137 6.51 -16.64 -1.52
N GLU A 138 5.26 -17.06 -1.40
CA GLU A 138 4.50 -16.98 -0.16
C GLU A 138 4.95 -17.98 0.92
N LYS A 139 5.87 -18.88 0.59
CA LYS A 139 6.51 -19.82 1.54
C LYS A 139 7.77 -19.25 2.17
N HIS A 140 8.25 -18.11 1.66
CA HIS A 140 9.45 -17.47 2.20
C HIS A 140 9.26 -17.15 3.69
N PRO A 141 10.25 -17.45 4.56
CA PRO A 141 10.14 -17.19 5.99
C PRO A 141 9.97 -15.70 6.29
N PHE A 142 9.24 -15.40 7.37
CA PHE A 142 9.06 -14.03 7.83
C PHE A 142 10.24 -13.56 8.65
N GLN A 143 10.64 -12.32 8.42
CA GLN A 143 11.67 -11.64 9.18
C GLN A 143 11.32 -10.15 9.34
N GLY A 144 10.67 -9.79 10.44
CA GLY A 144 10.32 -8.40 10.73
C GLY A 144 11.56 -7.59 11.11
N GLN A 145 12.09 -6.78 10.18
CA GLN A 145 13.29 -5.95 10.39
C GLN A 145 12.97 -4.54 10.90
N SER A 146 11.70 -4.22 11.14
CA SER A 146 11.23 -2.94 11.68
C SER A 146 9.98 -3.14 12.55
N PRO A 147 9.64 -2.21 13.47
CA PRO A 147 8.36 -2.25 14.18
C PRO A 147 7.17 -2.32 13.23
N TYR A 148 7.20 -1.58 12.11
CA TYR A 148 6.18 -1.69 11.06
C TYR A 148 5.99 -3.12 10.56
N SER A 149 7.07 -3.74 10.06
CA SER A 149 6.97 -5.10 9.51
C SER A 149 6.55 -6.14 10.57
N ALA A 150 7.00 -5.99 11.82
CA ALA A 150 6.58 -6.84 12.92
C ALA A 150 5.06 -6.73 13.17
N THR A 151 4.49 -5.51 13.14
CA THR A 151 3.03 -5.34 13.30
C THR A 151 2.24 -5.90 12.12
N LYS A 152 2.77 -5.85 10.91
CA LYS A 152 2.14 -6.47 9.74
C LYS A 152 2.17 -8.00 9.81
N ILE A 153 3.26 -8.59 10.30
CA ILE A 153 3.32 -10.04 10.59
C ILE A 153 2.26 -10.42 11.63
N GLY A 154 2.11 -9.62 12.69
CA GLY A 154 1.08 -9.83 13.71
C GLY A 154 -0.34 -9.79 13.13
N ALA A 155 -0.62 -8.81 12.28
CA ALA A 155 -1.91 -8.69 11.58
C ALA A 155 -2.18 -9.88 10.65
N ASP A 156 -1.17 -10.34 9.89
CA ASP A 156 -1.27 -11.53 9.03
C ASP A 156 -1.62 -12.78 9.85
N ARG A 157 -0.95 -12.98 10.99
CA ARG A 157 -1.21 -14.16 11.84
C ARG A 157 -2.60 -14.11 12.49
N LEU A 158 -3.10 -12.92 12.83
CA LEU A 158 -4.49 -12.77 13.28
C LEU A 158 -5.46 -13.13 12.18
N ALA A 159 -5.27 -12.61 10.96
CA ALA A 159 -6.12 -12.90 9.82
C ALA A 159 -6.18 -14.40 9.50
N GLU A 160 -5.02 -15.07 9.46
CA GLU A 160 -4.93 -16.52 9.29
C GLU A 160 -5.64 -17.28 10.42
N SER A 161 -5.47 -16.86 11.68
CA SER A 161 -6.10 -17.52 12.82
C SER A 161 -7.63 -17.43 12.77
N PHE A 162 -8.18 -16.29 12.31
CA PHE A 162 -9.63 -16.15 12.13
C PHE A 162 -10.18 -17.05 11.02
N TYR A 163 -9.45 -17.20 9.93
CA TYR A 163 -9.79 -18.21 8.91
C TYR A 163 -9.81 -19.62 9.49
N ARG A 164 -8.75 -20.03 10.20
CA ARG A 164 -8.60 -21.37 10.76
C ARG A 164 -9.59 -21.69 11.88
N SER A 165 -9.84 -20.71 12.77
CA SER A 165 -10.63 -20.94 13.99
C SER A 165 -12.12 -20.68 13.79
N PHE A 166 -12.50 -19.80 12.87
CA PHE A 166 -13.87 -19.34 12.70
C PHE A 166 -14.40 -19.52 11.28
N ASN A 167 -13.61 -20.11 10.37
CA ASN A 167 -13.92 -20.21 8.93
C ASN A 167 -14.23 -18.85 8.29
N LEU A 168 -13.64 -17.75 8.83
CA LEU A 168 -13.85 -16.43 8.26
C LEU A 168 -13.20 -16.35 6.87
N PRO A 169 -13.91 -15.94 5.80
CA PRO A 169 -13.36 -15.92 4.45
C PRO A 169 -12.35 -14.79 4.27
N VAL A 170 -11.09 -15.02 4.58
CA VAL A 170 -9.99 -14.06 4.51
C VAL A 170 -9.02 -14.41 3.39
N ALA A 171 -8.57 -13.39 2.66
CA ALA A 171 -7.39 -13.46 1.80
C ALA A 171 -6.35 -12.42 2.29
N ILE A 172 -5.09 -12.82 2.43
CA ILE A 172 -4.00 -11.92 2.82
C ILE A 172 -3.30 -11.46 1.55
N VAL A 173 -3.31 -10.17 1.28
CA VAL A 173 -2.76 -9.57 0.06
C VAL A 173 -1.44 -8.89 0.37
N ARG A 174 -0.35 -9.30 -0.28
CA ARG A 174 1.01 -8.76 -0.09
C ARG A 174 1.50 -8.05 -1.33
N PRO A 175 1.17 -6.76 -1.52
CA PRO A 175 1.79 -5.99 -2.59
C PRO A 175 3.27 -5.77 -2.30
N PHE A 176 4.09 -5.93 -3.33
CA PHE A 176 5.46 -5.44 -3.34
C PHE A 176 5.44 -3.91 -3.51
N ASN A 177 6.59 -3.26 -3.54
CA ASN A 177 6.66 -1.80 -3.46
C ASN A 177 5.75 -1.11 -4.50
N THR A 178 4.59 -0.66 -4.07
CA THR A 178 3.64 0.03 -4.94
C THR A 178 4.06 1.48 -5.15
N PHE A 179 3.98 1.98 -6.39
CA PHE A 179 4.25 3.37 -6.75
C PHE A 179 3.20 3.93 -7.71
N GLY A 180 3.09 5.25 -7.79
CA GLY A 180 2.14 5.89 -8.69
C GLY A 180 1.70 7.29 -8.23
N PRO A 181 0.74 7.90 -8.95
CA PRO A 181 0.06 9.12 -8.53
C PRO A 181 -0.46 9.03 -7.09
N ARG A 182 -0.52 10.15 -6.36
CA ARG A 182 -0.97 10.23 -4.95
C ARG A 182 -0.04 9.55 -3.93
N GLN A 183 1.12 9.04 -4.34
CA GLN A 183 2.07 8.47 -3.38
C GLN A 183 2.74 9.57 -2.56
N SER A 184 2.86 9.35 -1.25
CA SER A 184 3.50 10.29 -0.32
C SER A 184 4.99 10.47 -0.61
N ALA A 185 5.51 11.70 -0.44
CA ALA A 185 6.95 12.02 -0.52
C ALA A 185 7.82 11.32 0.56
N ARG A 186 7.25 10.48 1.41
CA ARG A 186 7.99 9.54 2.27
C ARG A 186 8.57 8.36 1.51
N ALA A 187 8.03 8.04 0.33
CA ALA A 187 8.52 6.98 -0.54
C ALA A 187 9.57 7.51 -1.53
N VAL A 188 10.49 6.64 -1.97
CA VAL A 188 11.67 7.03 -2.74
C VAL A 188 11.32 7.66 -4.10
N ILE A 189 10.35 7.11 -4.85
CA ILE A 189 9.99 7.61 -6.18
C ILE A 189 9.46 9.05 -6.11
N PRO A 190 8.41 9.38 -5.32
CA PRO A 190 7.97 10.76 -5.21
C PRO A 190 9.03 11.68 -4.55
N THR A 191 9.88 11.17 -3.66
CA THR A 191 11.01 11.94 -3.12
C THR A 191 11.95 12.40 -4.23
N ILE A 192 12.32 11.53 -5.16
CA ILE A 192 13.18 11.90 -6.29
C ILE A 192 12.47 12.90 -7.21
N ILE A 193 11.24 12.57 -7.63
CA ILE A 193 10.48 13.39 -8.57
C ILE A 193 10.23 14.80 -8.02
N THR A 194 9.81 14.92 -6.76
CA THR A 194 9.49 16.23 -6.16
C THR A 194 10.72 17.11 -6.01
N GLN A 195 11.89 16.56 -5.66
CA GLN A 195 13.14 17.31 -5.61
C GLN A 195 13.54 17.83 -7.00
N LEU A 196 13.47 16.98 -8.04
CA LEU A 196 13.79 17.36 -9.41
C LEU A 196 12.83 18.41 -9.97
N LEU A 197 11.52 18.26 -9.75
CA LEU A 197 10.52 19.22 -10.20
C LEU A 197 10.59 20.56 -9.44
N ALA A 198 11.14 20.55 -8.22
CA ALA A 198 11.47 21.78 -7.47
C ALA A 198 12.77 22.46 -7.93
N GLY A 199 13.43 21.96 -8.98
CA GLY A 199 14.65 22.54 -9.54
C GLY A 199 15.91 22.28 -8.72
N LYS A 200 15.92 21.25 -7.84
CA LYS A 200 17.13 20.89 -7.09
C LYS A 200 18.16 20.27 -8.03
N GLU A 201 19.40 20.75 -7.96
CA GLU A 201 20.55 20.18 -8.69
C GLU A 201 21.15 18.97 -7.95
N GLU A 202 20.96 18.90 -6.64
CA GLU A 202 21.38 17.79 -5.78
C GLU A 202 20.16 17.08 -5.19
N ILE A 203 20.04 15.80 -5.53
CA ILE A 203 18.94 14.93 -5.07
C ILE A 203 19.40 14.14 -3.85
N LYS A 204 18.81 14.42 -2.71
CA LYS A 204 19.15 13.82 -1.43
C LYS A 204 18.47 12.48 -1.26
N LEU A 205 19.24 11.39 -1.18
CA LEU A 205 18.78 10.02 -0.98
C LEU A 205 19.58 9.33 0.14
N GLY A 206 19.01 8.27 0.71
CA GLY A 206 19.72 7.38 1.63
C GLY A 206 20.54 6.33 0.88
N SER A 207 20.44 5.06 1.27
CA SER A 207 21.15 3.94 0.63
C SER A 207 20.71 3.74 -0.82
N LEU A 208 21.66 3.61 -1.75
CA LEU A 208 21.42 3.41 -3.18
C LEU A 208 21.47 1.93 -3.60
N THR A 209 22.02 1.07 -2.74
CA THR A 209 22.27 -0.34 -3.08
C THR A 209 21.07 -1.28 -2.92
N PRO A 210 20.09 -1.04 -2.00
CA PRO A 210 18.95 -1.92 -1.90
C PRO A 210 18.18 -2.04 -3.21
N THR A 211 17.69 -3.26 -3.48
CA THR A 211 16.89 -3.53 -4.68
C THR A 211 15.43 -3.77 -4.32
N ARG A 212 14.53 -3.39 -5.21
CA ARG A 212 13.08 -3.50 -5.04
C ARG A 212 12.41 -3.98 -6.31
N ASP A 213 11.24 -4.58 -6.12
CA ASP A 213 10.25 -4.88 -7.15
C ASP A 213 9.13 -3.85 -7.02
N PHE A 214 8.99 -2.98 -8.03
CA PHE A 214 8.03 -1.88 -8.01
C PHE A 214 6.80 -2.20 -8.85
N ASN A 215 5.62 -2.18 -8.22
CA ASN A 215 4.32 -2.36 -8.85
C ASN A 215 3.65 -1.01 -9.12
N TYR A 216 3.17 -0.79 -10.32
CA TYR A 216 2.35 0.38 -10.58
C TYR A 216 0.99 0.26 -9.87
N VAL A 217 0.52 1.34 -9.28
CA VAL A 217 -0.64 1.34 -8.36
C VAL A 217 -1.93 0.82 -9.00
N LYS A 218 -2.14 1.04 -10.30
CA LYS A 218 -3.32 0.50 -11.00
C LYS A 218 -3.25 -1.02 -11.13
N ASP A 219 -2.07 -1.61 -11.34
CA ASP A 219 -1.88 -3.06 -11.33
C ASP A 219 -2.05 -3.65 -9.93
N THR A 220 -1.60 -2.91 -8.91
CA THR A 220 -1.85 -3.29 -7.51
C THR A 220 -3.34 -3.29 -7.21
N ALA A 221 -4.09 -2.23 -7.57
CA ALA A 221 -5.54 -2.15 -7.37
C ALA A 221 -6.27 -3.27 -8.13
N ALA A 222 -5.89 -3.52 -9.38
CA ALA A 222 -6.43 -4.64 -10.17
C ALA A 222 -6.16 -5.99 -9.50
N GLY A 223 -4.99 -6.17 -8.85
CA GLY A 223 -4.65 -7.36 -8.08
C GLY A 223 -5.56 -7.57 -6.88
N PHE A 224 -5.84 -6.52 -6.10
CA PHE A 224 -6.81 -6.58 -5.00
C PHE A 224 -8.19 -7.03 -5.48
N ILE A 225 -8.66 -6.46 -6.59
CA ILE A 225 -9.98 -6.78 -7.14
C ILE A 225 -10.02 -8.22 -7.66
N ALA A 226 -9.00 -8.66 -8.39
CA ALA A 226 -8.92 -10.04 -8.88
C ALA A 226 -8.91 -11.08 -7.74
N ILE A 227 -8.21 -10.76 -6.63
CA ILE A 227 -8.23 -11.58 -5.42
C ILE A 227 -9.63 -11.61 -4.79
N ALA A 228 -10.33 -10.47 -4.74
CA ALA A 228 -11.68 -10.40 -4.20
C ALA A 228 -12.70 -11.20 -5.03
N GLU A 229 -12.56 -11.21 -6.35
CA GLU A 229 -13.46 -11.89 -7.29
C GLU A 229 -13.25 -13.41 -7.37
N SER A 230 -12.12 -13.96 -6.87
CA SER A 230 -11.81 -15.38 -6.93
C SER A 230 -11.98 -16.09 -5.57
N ASP A 231 -12.88 -17.04 -5.44
CA ASP A 231 -13.06 -17.83 -4.22
C ASP A 231 -11.85 -18.74 -3.90
N LYS A 232 -11.02 -19.05 -4.90
CA LYS A 232 -9.78 -19.83 -4.72
C LYS A 232 -8.76 -19.13 -3.82
N THR A 233 -8.93 -17.85 -3.59
CA THR A 233 -8.02 -17.03 -2.77
C THR A 233 -8.37 -17.02 -1.28
N ILE A 234 -9.51 -17.58 -0.89
CA ILE A 234 -9.92 -17.68 0.52
C ILE A 234 -8.93 -18.58 1.28
N GLY A 235 -8.46 -18.11 2.43
CA GLY A 235 -7.44 -18.76 3.24
C GLY A 235 -6.03 -18.71 2.66
N GLN A 236 -5.81 -17.91 1.61
CA GLN A 236 -4.51 -17.80 0.94
C GLN A 236 -3.79 -16.49 1.28
N GLU A 237 -2.46 -16.56 1.30
CA GLU A 237 -1.55 -15.43 1.27
C GLU A 237 -1.09 -15.26 -0.18
N ILE A 238 -1.14 -14.04 -0.74
CA ILE A 238 -0.94 -13.81 -2.17
C ILE A 238 -0.09 -12.59 -2.41
N ASN A 239 1.04 -12.77 -3.07
CA ASN A 239 1.91 -11.70 -3.51
C ASN A 239 1.38 -11.02 -4.77
N ILE A 240 1.48 -9.68 -4.82
CA ILE A 240 1.33 -8.90 -6.04
C ILE A 240 2.71 -8.32 -6.37
N ALA A 241 3.35 -8.83 -7.40
CA ALA A 241 4.73 -8.51 -7.79
C ALA A 241 4.89 -8.50 -9.31
N THR A 242 5.86 -7.71 -9.81
CA THR A 242 6.16 -7.62 -11.26
C THR A 242 7.25 -8.58 -11.72
N GLN A 243 8.07 -9.08 -10.81
CA GLN A 243 9.30 -9.82 -11.07
C GLN A 243 10.38 -8.99 -11.77
N ARG A 244 10.33 -7.66 -11.64
CA ARG A 244 11.39 -6.75 -12.11
C ARG A 244 12.14 -6.19 -10.91
N GLU A 245 13.43 -6.45 -10.85
CA GLU A 245 14.31 -5.95 -9.80
C GLU A 245 15.10 -4.74 -10.28
N ILE A 246 15.12 -3.67 -9.48
CA ILE A 246 15.91 -2.47 -9.74
C ILE A 246 16.51 -1.92 -8.45
N SER A 247 17.78 -1.46 -8.51
CA SER A 247 18.40 -0.77 -7.37
C SER A 247 17.83 0.65 -7.18
N ILE A 248 17.88 1.17 -5.95
CA ILE A 248 17.48 2.56 -5.69
C ILE A 248 18.35 3.54 -6.49
N GLY A 249 19.62 3.23 -6.66
CA GLY A 249 20.54 4.06 -7.46
C GLY A 249 20.18 4.09 -8.94
N ASP A 250 19.85 2.96 -9.55
CA ASP A 250 19.48 2.91 -10.97
C ASP A 250 18.08 3.49 -11.19
N LEU A 251 17.16 3.25 -10.30
CA LEU A 251 15.86 3.92 -10.27
C LEU A 251 16.03 5.45 -10.29
N ALA A 252 16.90 5.97 -9.43
CA ALA A 252 17.13 7.42 -9.37
C ALA A 252 17.71 7.96 -10.68
N LYS A 253 18.66 7.25 -11.28
CA LYS A 253 19.23 7.63 -12.61
C LYS A 253 18.16 7.62 -13.71
N GLU A 254 17.28 6.60 -13.75
CA GLU A 254 16.20 6.54 -14.73
C GLU A 254 15.23 7.74 -14.61
N ILE A 255 14.90 8.18 -13.39
CA ILE A 255 14.02 9.33 -13.16
C ILE A 255 14.74 10.66 -13.45
N ILE A 256 16.00 10.80 -13.03
CA ILE A 256 16.86 11.97 -13.29
C ILE A 256 16.95 12.21 -14.79
N ALA A 257 17.23 11.17 -15.59
CA ALA A 257 17.34 11.28 -17.04
C ALA A 257 16.07 11.82 -17.72
N GLN A 258 14.89 11.61 -17.11
CA GLN A 258 13.61 12.06 -17.65
C GLN A 258 13.23 13.50 -17.26
N ILE A 259 13.75 14.02 -16.13
CA ILE A 259 13.32 15.32 -15.58
C ILE A 259 14.43 16.37 -15.67
N ASN A 260 15.62 16.05 -15.18
CA ASN A 260 16.79 16.92 -15.19
C ASN A 260 18.09 16.11 -15.26
N PRO A 261 18.61 15.81 -16.45
CA PRO A 261 19.80 14.95 -16.62
C PRO A 261 21.07 15.44 -15.93
N ASP A 262 21.15 16.72 -15.60
CA ASP A 262 22.33 17.33 -14.97
C ASP A 262 22.34 17.20 -13.44
N ALA A 263 21.22 16.76 -12.85
CA ALA A 263 21.09 16.61 -11.39
C ALA A 263 21.96 15.47 -10.85
N LYS A 264 22.53 15.68 -9.66
CA LYS A 264 23.45 14.74 -9.00
C LYS A 264 22.80 14.12 -7.78
N ILE A 265 23.12 12.85 -7.51
CA ILE A 265 22.68 12.15 -6.32
C ILE A 265 23.69 12.42 -5.20
N VAL A 266 23.21 12.87 -4.04
CA VAL A 266 23.99 13.03 -2.82
C VAL A 266 23.42 12.18 -1.69
N CYS A 267 24.30 11.58 -0.88
CA CYS A 267 23.88 10.82 0.29
C CYS A 267 23.44 11.78 1.40
N ASP A 268 22.27 11.53 1.97
CA ASP A 268 21.73 12.21 3.13
C ASP A 268 21.66 11.22 4.30
N GLU A 269 22.53 11.40 5.30
CA GLU A 269 22.64 10.50 6.45
C GLU A 269 21.33 10.39 7.24
N GLN A 270 20.49 11.42 7.27
CA GLN A 270 19.19 11.40 7.95
C GLN A 270 18.22 10.39 7.32
N ARG A 271 18.45 10.01 6.06
CA ARG A 271 17.64 9.06 5.30
C ARG A 271 18.15 7.62 5.39
N LEU A 272 19.28 7.41 6.05
CA LEU A 272 19.81 6.06 6.27
C LEU A 272 19.04 5.35 7.36
N ARG A 273 18.60 4.14 7.08
CA ARG A 273 18.00 3.28 8.09
C ARG A 273 19.08 2.62 8.95
N PRO A 274 18.76 2.24 10.19
CA PRO A 274 19.66 1.39 10.98
C PRO A 274 20.07 0.15 10.18
N LYS A 275 21.36 -0.16 10.14
CA LYS A 275 21.93 -1.21 9.26
C LYS A 275 21.21 -2.57 9.33
N LYS A 276 20.75 -2.99 10.53
CA LYS A 276 20.02 -4.25 10.72
C LYS A 276 18.54 -4.16 10.33
N SER A 277 18.00 -2.96 10.21
CA SER A 277 16.63 -2.70 9.79
C SER A 277 16.49 -2.49 8.28
N GLU A 278 17.60 -2.24 7.57
CA GLU A 278 17.56 -2.09 6.12
C GLU A 278 17.29 -3.44 5.44
N VAL A 279 16.28 -3.46 4.59
CA VAL A 279 15.94 -4.60 3.74
C VAL A 279 16.71 -4.46 2.44
N ASN A 280 17.70 -5.31 2.23
CA ASN A 280 18.63 -5.15 1.11
C ASN A 280 18.05 -5.59 -0.24
N ARG A 281 17.18 -6.62 -0.26
CA ARG A 281 16.66 -7.18 -1.50
C ARG A 281 15.22 -7.63 -1.38
N LEU A 282 14.35 -7.16 -2.30
CA LEU A 282 12.98 -7.62 -2.48
C LEU A 282 12.71 -7.82 -3.97
N LEU A 283 12.49 -9.07 -4.38
CA LEU A 283 12.06 -9.46 -5.72
C LEU A 283 10.98 -10.54 -5.56
N GLY A 284 9.74 -10.23 -5.91
CA GLY A 284 8.57 -11.07 -5.63
C GLY A 284 8.27 -12.08 -6.72
N ALA A 285 7.72 -13.24 -6.32
CA ALA A 285 7.05 -14.18 -7.22
C ALA A 285 5.58 -13.76 -7.42
N ASN A 286 5.05 -13.94 -8.62
CA ASN A 286 3.65 -13.67 -8.96
C ASN A 286 2.94 -14.89 -9.58
N ALA A 287 3.51 -16.06 -9.43
CA ALA A 287 2.92 -17.30 -9.97
C ALA A 287 1.56 -17.58 -9.32
N LYS A 288 1.46 -17.44 -8.01
CA LYS A 288 0.25 -17.78 -7.24
C LYS A 288 -0.94 -16.87 -7.58
N ILE A 289 -0.76 -15.56 -7.72
CA ILE A 289 -1.85 -14.67 -8.12
C ILE A 289 -2.34 -15.02 -9.53
N LYS A 290 -1.44 -15.35 -10.46
CA LYS A 290 -1.79 -15.77 -11.83
C LYS A 290 -2.51 -17.11 -11.89
N GLU A 291 -2.18 -18.03 -10.98
CA GLU A 291 -2.82 -19.34 -10.88
C GLU A 291 -4.23 -19.25 -10.29
N LEU A 292 -4.40 -18.43 -9.26
CA LEU A 292 -5.65 -18.34 -8.49
C LEU A 292 -6.63 -17.30 -9.01
N THR A 293 -6.18 -16.40 -9.90
CA THR A 293 -6.98 -15.28 -10.42
C THR A 293 -6.69 -15.01 -11.89
N ASP A 294 -7.48 -14.16 -12.53
CA ASP A 294 -7.25 -13.69 -13.90
C ASP A 294 -6.32 -12.46 -13.98
N TRP A 295 -5.64 -12.13 -12.87
CA TRP A 295 -4.77 -10.96 -12.82
C TRP A 295 -3.60 -11.04 -13.80
N LYS A 296 -3.38 -9.91 -14.48
CA LYS A 296 -2.22 -9.69 -15.36
C LYS A 296 -1.72 -8.29 -15.15
N GLN A 297 -0.41 -8.12 -15.13
CA GLN A 297 0.22 -6.81 -15.19
C GLN A 297 -0.15 -6.13 -16.52
N GLN A 298 -0.65 -4.90 -16.45
CA GLN A 298 -1.10 -4.12 -17.62
C GLN A 298 -0.16 -2.98 -17.97
N TYR A 299 0.60 -2.49 -17.00
CA TYR A 299 1.48 -1.33 -17.15
C TYR A 299 2.94 -1.74 -17.09
N THR A 300 3.76 -1.16 -17.99
CA THR A 300 5.21 -1.24 -17.82
C THR A 300 5.66 -0.28 -16.71
N PHE A 301 6.86 -0.51 -16.20
CA PHE A 301 7.44 0.38 -15.19
C PHE A 301 7.58 1.81 -15.74
N GLU A 302 8.05 1.95 -16.98
CA GLU A 302 8.25 3.21 -17.68
C GLU A 302 6.95 3.99 -17.86
N GLN A 303 5.85 3.32 -18.21
CA GLN A 303 4.51 3.93 -18.27
C GLN A 303 4.08 4.44 -16.89
N GLY A 304 4.25 3.63 -15.85
CA GLY A 304 3.92 4.01 -14.48
C GLY A 304 4.74 5.22 -13.98
N ILE A 305 6.04 5.26 -14.28
CA ILE A 305 6.90 6.40 -13.94
C ILE A 305 6.46 7.67 -14.68
N ALA A 306 6.18 7.57 -15.98
CA ALA A 306 5.74 8.72 -16.77
C ALA A 306 4.40 9.30 -16.24
N GLU A 307 3.41 8.45 -15.94
CA GLU A 307 2.15 8.89 -15.33
C GLU A 307 2.37 9.52 -13.95
N THR A 308 3.28 8.96 -13.15
CA THR A 308 3.60 9.47 -11.80
C THR A 308 4.26 10.86 -11.87
N ILE A 309 5.23 11.05 -12.78
CA ILE A 309 5.86 12.34 -13.01
C ILE A 309 4.85 13.39 -13.47
N ALA A 310 4.00 13.04 -14.44
CA ALA A 310 2.98 13.94 -14.97
C ALA A 310 2.00 14.37 -13.87
N TRP A 311 1.54 13.44 -13.05
CA TRP A 311 0.61 13.72 -11.97
C TRP A 311 1.24 14.59 -10.86
N ILE A 312 2.46 14.27 -10.40
CA ILE A 312 3.16 15.06 -9.37
C ILE A 312 3.40 16.48 -9.88
N ARG A 313 3.80 16.66 -11.16
CA ARG A 313 4.00 18.00 -11.77
C ARG A 313 2.74 18.86 -11.68
N GLN A 314 1.57 18.29 -11.87
CA GLN A 314 0.28 19.01 -11.76
C GLN A 314 -0.13 19.27 -10.31
N ASN A 315 0.41 18.51 -9.35
CA ASN A 315 -0.01 18.51 -7.95
C ASN A 315 1.13 18.87 -6.98
N MET A 316 2.14 19.62 -7.43
CA MET A 316 3.32 19.98 -6.60
C MET A 316 2.94 20.65 -5.28
N ALA A 317 1.85 21.43 -5.24
CA ALA A 317 1.36 22.10 -4.04
C ALA A 317 0.98 21.14 -2.89
N ALA A 318 0.71 19.84 -3.21
CA ALA A 318 0.43 18.82 -2.21
C ALA A 318 1.70 18.27 -1.53
N TYR A 319 2.89 18.63 -2.03
CA TYR A 319 4.18 18.10 -1.56
C TYR A 319 5.03 19.17 -0.89
N LYS A 320 5.65 18.82 0.22
CA LYS A 320 6.63 19.67 0.94
C LYS A 320 8.04 19.22 0.54
N THR A 321 8.65 19.93 -0.41
CA THR A 321 9.91 19.52 -1.04
C THR A 321 11.16 19.84 -0.23
N ASP A 322 11.06 20.76 0.74
CA ASP A 322 12.20 21.26 1.50
C ASP A 322 12.44 20.54 2.83
N ILE A 323 11.58 19.59 3.17
CA ILE A 323 11.71 18.80 4.39
C ILE A 323 11.89 17.32 4.09
N TYR A 324 12.56 16.62 5.03
CA TYR A 324 12.53 15.17 5.05
C TYR A 324 11.18 14.72 5.65
N ASN A 325 10.35 14.08 4.82
CA ASN A 325 9.05 13.55 5.24
C ASN A 325 9.25 12.20 5.93
N VAL A 326 8.89 12.10 7.20
CA VAL A 326 8.97 10.89 8.03
C VAL A 326 7.59 10.30 8.25
#